data_2f1a457e9821d6dc5e7958a2ac094f9e
#
_entry.id   2f1a457e9821d6dc5e7958a2ac094f9e
#
_cell.length_a   1.000
_cell.length_b   1.000
_cell.length_c   1.000
_cell.angle_alpha   90.00
_cell.angle_beta   90.00
_cell.angle_gamma   90.00
#
_symmetry.space_group_name_H-M   'P 1'
#
loop_
_entity.id
_entity.type
_entity.pdbx_description
1 polymer ?
#
loop_
_entity_poly.entity_id
_entity_poly.type
_entity_poly.pdbx_seq_one_letter_code
_entity_poly.pdbx_strand_id
1 'polypeptide(L)' 'MLGFPLPVDALAAWVRASPHAGSAYVVEADGSGRVSLLRQDGWEIAYGYPDADARRPARLRLGTSDTEVRIVIERWR' A
#
# COMPACT_ATOMS: atom_id res chain seq x y z
N MET A 1 -8.51 -23.58 0.71
CA MET A 1 -8.93 -22.22 1.03
C MET A 1 -7.79 -21.41 1.58
N LEU A 2 -7.75 -20.17 1.24
CA LEU A 2 -6.72 -19.30 1.76
C LEU A 2 -6.87 -19.09 3.25
N GLY A 3 -5.76 -18.99 3.92
CA GLY A 3 -5.76 -18.86 5.35
C GLY A 3 -6.14 -17.51 5.90
N PHE A 4 -6.33 -16.51 5.03
CA PHE A 4 -6.67 -15.18 5.50
C PHE A 4 -7.43 -14.41 4.41
N PRO A 5 -8.31 -13.53 4.80
CA PRO A 5 -8.99 -12.67 3.84
C PRO A 5 -8.15 -11.44 3.52
N LEU A 6 -8.11 -11.04 2.26
CA LEU A 6 -7.59 -9.74 1.90
C LEU A 6 -8.71 -8.71 2.07
N PRO A 7 -8.44 -7.60 2.73
CA PRO A 7 -9.46 -6.56 2.89
C PRO A 7 -9.64 -5.78 1.59
N VAL A 8 -10.57 -6.24 0.77
CA VAL A 8 -10.75 -5.70 -0.58
C VAL A 8 -11.02 -4.19 -0.58
N ASP A 9 -11.86 -3.74 0.34
CA ASP A 9 -12.18 -2.30 0.41
C ASP A 9 -10.95 -1.49 0.81
N ALA A 10 -10.18 -2.01 1.74
CA ALA A 10 -8.96 -1.33 2.16
C ALA A 10 -7.92 -1.35 1.04
N LEU A 11 -7.85 -2.45 0.31
CA LEU A 11 -6.89 -2.59 -0.78
C LEU A 11 -7.12 -1.53 -1.85
N ALA A 12 -8.38 -1.22 -2.16
CA ALA A 12 -8.69 -0.19 -3.13
C ALA A 12 -8.12 1.18 -2.75
N ALA A 13 -8.11 1.49 -1.46
CA ALA A 13 -7.51 2.72 -0.97
C ALA A 13 -5.99 2.60 -0.95
N TRP A 14 -5.48 1.46 -0.51
CA TRP A 14 -4.03 1.27 -0.36
C TRP A 14 -3.28 1.35 -1.68
N VAL A 15 -3.86 0.86 -2.78
CA VAL A 15 -3.19 0.95 -4.08
C VAL A 15 -3.05 2.40 -4.54
N ARG A 16 -3.83 3.30 -3.97
CA ARG A 16 -3.74 4.73 -4.24
C ARG A 16 -2.85 5.45 -3.25
N ALA A 17 -2.12 4.70 -2.43
CA ALA A 17 -1.27 5.24 -1.38
C ALA A 17 -2.07 6.06 -0.37
N SER A 18 -3.26 5.59 -0.03
CA SER A 18 -4.15 6.24 0.94
C SER A 18 -4.65 5.23 1.96
N PRO A 19 -4.87 5.65 3.21
CA PRO A 19 -5.51 4.76 4.17
C PRO A 19 -7.00 4.65 3.84
N HIS A 20 -7.61 3.51 4.22
CA HIS A 20 -9.06 3.41 4.10
C HIS A 20 -9.73 4.00 5.33
N ALA A 21 -10.99 4.40 5.16
CA ALA A 21 -11.74 4.98 6.27
C ALA A 21 -12.10 3.91 7.30
N GLY A 22 -12.21 4.32 8.54
CA GLY A 22 -12.75 3.47 9.59
C GLY A 22 -11.73 2.85 10.53
N SER A 23 -10.45 2.97 10.25
CA SER A 23 -9.39 2.41 11.08
C SER A 23 -8.25 3.40 11.28
N ALA A 24 -7.61 3.32 12.42
CA ALA A 24 -6.40 4.10 12.66
C ALA A 24 -5.29 3.64 11.73
N TYR A 25 -4.41 4.56 11.39
CA TYR A 25 -3.31 4.26 10.48
C TYR A 25 -2.07 5.08 10.83
N VAL A 26 -0.93 4.61 10.31
CA VAL A 26 0.34 5.34 10.39
C VAL A 26 0.88 5.45 8.97
N VAL A 27 1.29 6.65 8.58
CA VAL A 27 1.82 6.91 7.25
C VAL A 27 3.21 7.53 7.39
N GLU A 28 4.16 7.01 6.62
CA GLU A 28 5.49 7.61 6.51
C GLU A 28 5.67 8.11 5.08
N ALA A 29 6.20 9.31 4.95
CA ALA A 29 6.44 9.92 3.66
C ALA A 29 7.92 9.89 3.32
N ASP A 30 8.23 9.86 2.02
CA ASP A 30 9.62 9.97 1.56
C ASP A 30 10.02 11.46 1.51
N GLY A 31 11.24 11.72 1.04
CA GLY A 31 11.75 13.08 0.99
C GLY A 31 10.99 14.00 0.04
N SER A 32 10.15 13.44 -0.83
CA SER A 32 9.33 14.22 -1.76
C SER A 32 7.90 14.38 -1.28
N GLY A 33 7.59 13.90 -0.08
CA GLY A 33 6.25 13.98 0.47
C GLY A 33 5.31 12.90 0.00
N ARG A 34 5.80 11.93 -0.76
CA ARG A 34 4.97 10.79 -1.20
C ARG A 34 4.93 9.74 -0.10
N VAL A 35 3.82 9.02 -0.03
CA VAL A 35 3.69 7.94 0.93
C VAL A 35 4.66 6.83 0.56
N SER A 36 5.57 6.51 1.46
CA SER A 36 6.50 5.40 1.27
C SER A 36 6.09 4.17 2.05
N LEU A 37 5.36 4.36 3.14
CA LEU A 37 4.92 3.26 3.99
C LEU A 37 3.59 3.61 4.62
N LEU A 38 2.69 2.64 4.68
CA LEU A 38 1.41 2.77 5.35
C LEU A 38 1.19 1.55 6.22
N ARG A 39 0.78 1.78 7.47
CA ARG A 39 0.41 0.69 8.37
C ARG A 39 -1.02 0.88 8.78
N GLN A 40 -1.83 -0.15 8.58
CA GLN A 40 -3.23 -0.12 8.93
C GLN A 40 -3.77 -1.53 9.04
N ASP A 41 -4.58 -1.79 10.05
CA ASP A 41 -5.26 -3.09 10.24
C ASP A 41 -4.30 -4.28 10.30
N GLY A 42 -3.11 -4.08 10.83
CA GLY A 42 -2.13 -5.16 10.93
C GLY A 42 -1.36 -5.39 9.65
N TRP A 43 -1.61 -4.62 8.61
CA TRP A 43 -0.89 -4.69 7.36
C TRP A 43 0.15 -3.58 7.27
N GLU A 44 1.26 -3.90 6.67
CA GLU A 44 2.29 -2.92 6.36
C GLU A 44 2.43 -2.86 4.84
N ILE A 45 2.23 -1.69 4.26
CA ILE A 45 2.27 -1.51 2.83
C ILE A 45 3.43 -0.60 2.47
N ALA A 46 4.39 -1.13 1.73
CA ALA A 46 5.51 -0.35 1.23
C ALA A 46 5.25 -0.01 -0.22
N TYR A 47 5.55 1.23 -0.59
CA TYR A 47 5.28 1.74 -1.93
C TYR A 47 6.58 2.00 -2.68
N GLY A 48 6.63 1.59 -3.94
CA GLY A 48 7.73 1.88 -4.83
C GLY A 48 7.24 2.71 -6.01
N TYR A 49 7.95 3.78 -6.33
CA TYR A 49 7.59 4.67 -7.40
C TYR A 49 8.54 4.46 -8.59
N PRO A 50 8.05 4.62 -9.82
CA PRO A 50 8.90 4.33 -10.99
C PRO A 50 10.03 5.32 -11.19
N ASP A 51 9.84 6.57 -10.74
CA ASP A 51 10.89 7.58 -10.84
C ASP A 51 10.64 8.70 -9.82
N ALA A 52 11.56 9.66 -9.79
CA ALA A 52 11.51 10.72 -8.77
C ALA A 52 10.31 11.65 -8.94
N ASP A 53 9.74 11.73 -10.12
CA ASP A 53 8.63 12.63 -10.40
C ASP A 53 7.27 11.95 -10.36
N ALA A 54 7.24 10.63 -10.25
CA ALA A 54 6.00 9.89 -10.25
C ALA A 54 5.18 10.22 -9.01
N ARG A 55 3.90 10.43 -9.19
CA ARG A 55 2.98 10.70 -8.09
C ARG A 55 2.19 9.47 -7.66
N ARG A 56 2.21 8.42 -8.46
CA ARG A 56 1.50 7.19 -8.18
C ARG A 56 2.48 6.04 -8.09
N PRO A 57 2.27 5.13 -7.16
CA PRO A 57 3.18 4.00 -7.01
C PRO A 57 3.01 3.01 -8.16
N ALA A 58 4.09 2.34 -8.52
CA ALA A 58 4.05 1.26 -9.48
C ALA A 58 4.18 -0.10 -8.81
N ARG A 59 4.65 -0.14 -7.57
CA ARG A 59 4.84 -1.38 -6.84
C ARG A 59 4.34 -1.22 -5.43
N LEU A 60 3.68 -2.25 -4.93
CA LEU A 60 3.25 -2.31 -3.55
C LEU A 60 3.70 -3.64 -2.96
N ARG A 61 4.18 -3.59 -1.74
CA ARG A 61 4.47 -4.78 -0.98
C ARG A 61 3.63 -4.73 0.29
N LEU A 62 2.70 -5.65 0.42
CA LEU A 62 1.80 -5.71 1.55
C LEU A 62 2.19 -6.90 2.41
N GLY A 63 2.30 -6.71 3.70
CA GLY A 63 2.71 -7.79 4.58
C GLY A 63 2.04 -7.76 5.92
N THR A 64 1.86 -8.94 6.47
CA THR A 64 1.53 -9.15 7.87
C THR A 64 2.70 -9.94 8.47
N SER A 65 2.57 -10.39 9.72
CA SER A 65 3.61 -11.19 10.33
C SER A 65 3.84 -12.51 9.60
N ASP A 66 2.82 -13.02 8.88
CA ASP A 66 2.87 -14.35 8.28
C ASP A 66 2.77 -14.37 6.76
N THR A 67 2.45 -13.24 6.14
CA THR A 67 2.11 -13.24 4.72
C THR A 67 2.66 -12.00 4.04
N GLU A 68 3.09 -12.18 2.80
CA GLU A 68 3.51 -11.06 1.97
C GLU A 68 2.86 -11.17 0.60
N VAL A 69 2.35 -10.03 0.11
CA VAL A 69 1.76 -9.93 -1.22
C VAL A 69 2.46 -8.82 -1.97
N ARG A 70 2.80 -9.06 -3.22
CA ARG A 70 3.44 -8.06 -4.07
C ARG A 70 2.52 -7.73 -5.22
N ILE A 71 2.35 -6.43 -5.45
CA ILE A 71 1.50 -5.94 -6.53
C ILE A 71 2.34 -5.05 -7.43
N VAL A 72 2.26 -5.29 -8.73
CA VAL A 72 2.89 -4.44 -9.73
C VAL A 72 1.78 -3.82 -10.55
N ILE A 73 1.82 -2.49 -10.67
CA ILE A 73 0.83 -1.75 -11.44
C ILE A 73 1.51 -1.31 -12.72
N GLU A 74 1.14 -1.93 -13.83
CA GLU A 74 1.78 -1.64 -15.09
C GLU A 74 1.28 -0.35 -15.71
N ARG A 75 0.04 0.03 -15.39
CA ARG A 75 -0.57 1.19 -16.02
C ARG A 75 -1.64 1.78 -15.11
N TRP A 76 -1.56 3.07 -14.91
CA TRP A 76 -2.60 3.81 -14.22
C TRP A 76 -3.55 4.45 -15.24
N ARG A 77 -4.80 4.53 -14.87
CA ARG A 77 -5.80 5.18 -15.69
C ARG A 77 -6.52 6.25 -14.91
#